data_c909867eb5943003fbd8090ef9e60725
#
_entry.id   c909867eb5943003fbd8090ef9e60725
#
_cell.length_a   1.000
_cell.length_b   1.000
_cell.length_c   1.000
_cell.angle_alpha   90.00
_cell.angle_beta   90.00
_cell.angle_gamma   90.00
#
_symmetry.space_group_name_H-M   'P 1'
#
loop_
_entity.id
_entity.type
_entity.pdbx_description
1 polymer ?
#
loop_
_entity_poly.entity_id
_entity_poly.type
_entity_poly.pdbx_seq_one_letter_code
_entity_poly.pdbx_strand_id
1 'polypeptide(L)'
;MGRFDDLAAFAAVVREGSFTRAAAKLGVTQSALSQTVRTLEKRLDLKLLNRTTRSVAPTEAGETLYRTVEPRLGDIEAELATLGEMRGKPVGTVRITATEHAVRTLVWPRLLPWLAKYPEIKLEISSDNRFADIVGERFDIGIRLGDDVAKNMIAVRVAPDMRIVVVGSPAYFARHPQPSTPQDLGEHDCIGLRLPTYGGLLPWEFRQGKRAVNVHVKGRLVFNQNQLVVEAALAGHGLAWLPQDLVDEHIEAGRLVTTLNRWTITYPGYHLYYATRRASQALMLVVEALRLEKTQ
;
A
#
# COMPACT_ATOMS: atom_id res chain seq x y z
N MET A 1 -21.53 -20.38 24.06
CA MET A 1 -20.39 -19.59 23.53
C MET A 1 -19.11 -20.33 23.91
N GLY A 2 -18.36 -20.80 22.95
CA GLY A 2 -17.18 -21.65 23.16
C GLY A 2 -15.96 -20.87 23.58
N ARG A 3 -14.95 -21.56 24.12
CA ARG A 3 -13.64 -20.97 24.51
C ARG A 3 -12.94 -20.23 23.36
N PHE A 4 -13.18 -20.63 22.11
CA PHE A 4 -12.63 -20.00 20.92
C PHE A 4 -13.32 -18.68 20.56
N ASP A 5 -14.62 -18.58 20.79
CA ASP A 5 -15.39 -17.36 20.49
C ASP A 5 -14.90 -16.17 21.34
N ASP A 6 -14.51 -16.44 22.61
CA ASP A 6 -14.01 -15.41 23.52
C ASP A 6 -12.65 -14.85 23.04
N LEU A 7 -11.78 -15.74 22.53
CA LEU A 7 -10.46 -15.36 21.99
C LEU A 7 -10.60 -14.58 20.68
N ALA A 8 -11.50 -15.02 19.80
CA ALA A 8 -11.79 -14.32 18.55
C ALA A 8 -12.40 -12.93 18.81
N ALA A 9 -13.31 -12.83 19.79
CA ALA A 9 -13.92 -11.57 20.23
C ALA A 9 -12.85 -10.60 20.77
N PHE A 10 -11.95 -11.08 21.63
CA PHE A 10 -10.85 -10.29 22.16
C PHE A 10 -9.90 -9.82 21.02
N ALA A 11 -9.47 -10.73 20.15
CA ALA A 11 -8.59 -10.42 19.03
C ALA A 11 -9.21 -9.37 18.10
N ALA A 12 -10.52 -9.47 17.82
CA ALA A 12 -11.23 -8.48 17.01
C ALA A 12 -11.24 -7.09 17.67
N VAL A 13 -11.44 -7.00 19.01
CA VAL A 13 -11.41 -5.72 19.72
C VAL A 13 -10.03 -5.08 19.70
N VAL A 14 -8.97 -5.87 19.90
CA VAL A 14 -7.57 -5.36 19.80
C VAL A 14 -7.29 -4.88 18.38
N ARG A 15 -7.69 -5.65 17.38
CA ARG A 15 -7.53 -5.34 15.96
C ARG A 15 -8.15 -4.01 15.58
N GLU A 16 -9.38 -3.77 16.01
CA GLU A 16 -10.11 -2.57 15.66
C GLU A 16 -9.79 -1.37 16.56
N GLY A 17 -9.16 -1.59 17.71
CA GLY A 17 -8.98 -0.55 18.73
C GLY A 17 -10.31 0.06 19.21
N SER A 18 -11.45 -0.62 18.97
CA SER A 18 -12.80 -0.13 19.24
C SER A 18 -13.81 -1.27 19.36
N PHE A 19 -14.53 -1.29 20.46
CA PHE A 19 -15.63 -2.25 20.64
C PHE A 19 -16.75 -2.06 19.60
N THR A 20 -17.06 -0.82 19.24
CA THR A 20 -18.12 -0.53 18.25
C THR A 20 -17.76 -1.06 16.87
N ARG A 21 -16.53 -0.80 16.39
CA ARG A 21 -16.07 -1.30 15.09
C ARG A 21 -15.96 -2.82 15.08
N ALA A 22 -15.39 -3.40 16.13
CA ALA A 22 -15.28 -4.86 16.25
C ALA A 22 -16.65 -5.54 16.28
N ALA A 23 -17.63 -4.98 17.01
CA ALA A 23 -18.99 -5.50 17.07
C ALA A 23 -19.68 -5.47 15.70
N ALA A 24 -19.54 -4.37 14.96
CA ALA A 24 -20.08 -4.27 13.60
C ALA A 24 -19.48 -5.33 12.65
N LYS A 25 -18.15 -5.57 12.74
CA LYS A 25 -17.48 -6.60 11.92
C LYS A 25 -17.91 -8.03 12.28
N LEU A 26 -18.16 -8.29 13.56
CA LEU A 26 -18.58 -9.61 14.04
C LEU A 26 -20.09 -9.84 13.93
N GLY A 27 -20.89 -8.84 13.52
CA GLY A 27 -22.35 -8.95 13.43
C GLY A 27 -23.03 -9.09 14.79
N VAL A 28 -22.42 -8.56 15.87
CA VAL A 28 -22.95 -8.63 17.24
C VAL A 28 -23.15 -7.23 17.82
N THR A 29 -23.85 -7.14 18.96
CA THR A 29 -23.96 -5.85 19.66
C THR A 29 -22.68 -5.53 20.45
N GLN A 30 -22.38 -4.25 20.61
CA GLN A 30 -21.24 -3.79 21.40
C GLN A 30 -21.30 -4.29 22.85
N SER A 31 -22.50 -4.34 23.43
CA SER A 31 -22.72 -4.84 24.81
C SER A 31 -22.40 -6.33 24.92
N ALA A 32 -22.85 -7.16 23.98
CA ALA A 32 -22.56 -8.58 23.93
C ALA A 32 -21.05 -8.83 23.80
N LEU A 33 -20.38 -8.11 22.86
CA LEU A 33 -18.94 -8.21 22.66
C LEU A 33 -18.16 -7.80 23.92
N SER A 34 -18.56 -6.69 24.56
CA SER A 34 -17.94 -6.24 25.81
C SER A 34 -18.11 -7.26 26.95
N GLN A 35 -19.25 -7.92 27.03
CA GLN A 35 -19.50 -8.97 28.01
C GLN A 35 -18.62 -10.20 27.74
N THR A 36 -18.51 -10.62 26.49
CA THR A 36 -17.64 -11.75 26.08
C THR A 36 -16.20 -11.52 26.52
N VAL A 37 -15.65 -10.33 26.22
CA VAL A 37 -14.27 -10.01 26.62
C VAL A 37 -14.11 -9.94 28.15
N ARG A 38 -15.10 -9.37 28.87
CA ARG A 38 -15.06 -9.38 30.34
C ARG A 38 -15.08 -10.78 30.92
N THR A 39 -15.85 -11.70 30.33
CA THR A 39 -15.89 -13.10 30.73
C THR A 39 -14.53 -13.77 30.54
N LEU A 40 -13.86 -13.46 29.42
CA LEU A 40 -12.47 -13.93 29.18
C LEU A 40 -11.51 -13.40 30.25
N GLU A 41 -11.52 -12.07 30.50
CA GLU A 41 -10.67 -11.43 31.52
C GLU A 41 -10.92 -12.04 32.92
N LYS A 42 -12.19 -12.26 33.30
CA LYS A 42 -12.56 -12.89 34.59
C LYS A 42 -12.08 -14.34 34.66
N ARG A 43 -12.18 -15.11 33.59
CA ARG A 43 -11.72 -16.51 33.53
C ARG A 43 -10.19 -16.62 33.69
N LEU A 44 -9.44 -15.66 33.15
CA LEU A 44 -7.98 -15.62 33.21
C LEU A 44 -7.46 -14.92 34.49
N ASP A 45 -8.36 -14.27 35.24
CA ASP A 45 -8.03 -13.36 36.34
C ASP A 45 -7.01 -12.27 35.95
N LEU A 46 -7.11 -11.78 34.72
CA LEU A 46 -6.22 -10.79 34.15
C LEU A 46 -7.02 -9.75 33.36
N LYS A 47 -6.59 -8.49 33.45
CA LYS A 47 -7.05 -7.45 32.53
C LYS A 47 -6.24 -7.55 31.24
N LEU A 48 -6.96 -7.72 30.14
CA LEU A 48 -6.38 -7.81 28.79
C LEU A 48 -6.46 -6.48 28.03
N LEU A 49 -7.42 -5.62 28.38
CA LEU A 49 -7.66 -4.34 27.70
C LEU A 49 -7.68 -3.16 28.67
N ASN A 50 -6.94 -2.12 28.31
CA ASN A 50 -7.10 -0.78 28.86
C ASN A 50 -8.22 -0.08 28.10
N ARG A 51 -9.25 0.38 28.83
CA ARG A 51 -10.43 1.02 28.27
C ARG A 51 -10.45 2.48 28.70
N THR A 52 -10.42 3.40 27.75
CA THR A 52 -10.74 4.83 27.99
C THR A 52 -12.04 5.17 27.26
N THR A 53 -12.57 6.33 27.50
CA THR A 53 -13.76 6.82 26.76
C THR A 53 -13.50 7.05 25.26
N ARG A 54 -12.23 7.12 24.85
CA ARG A 54 -11.82 7.46 23.46
C ARG A 54 -11.06 6.35 22.76
N SER A 55 -10.49 5.38 23.47
CA SER A 55 -9.65 4.33 22.87
C SER A 55 -9.65 3.05 23.69
N VAL A 56 -9.37 1.94 23.00
CA VAL A 56 -9.13 0.64 23.57
C VAL A 56 -7.75 0.17 23.12
N ALA A 57 -6.90 -0.20 24.06
CA ALA A 57 -5.57 -0.72 23.79
C ALA A 57 -5.32 -1.98 24.65
N PRO A 58 -4.53 -2.95 24.19
CA PRO A 58 -4.16 -4.11 24.99
C PRO A 58 -3.29 -3.70 26.20
N THR A 59 -3.38 -4.46 27.28
CA THR A 59 -2.38 -4.47 28.35
C THR A 59 -1.18 -5.30 27.90
N GLU A 60 -0.10 -5.37 28.68
CA GLU A 60 1.05 -6.25 28.41
C GLU A 60 0.60 -7.72 28.29
N ALA A 61 -0.27 -8.19 29.19
CA ALA A 61 -0.86 -9.53 29.12
C ALA A 61 -1.75 -9.69 27.88
N GLY A 62 -2.52 -8.65 27.54
CA GLY A 62 -3.34 -8.62 26.34
C GLY A 62 -2.50 -8.67 25.08
N GLU A 63 -1.41 -7.92 25.00
CA GLU A 63 -0.52 -7.94 23.85
C GLU A 63 0.15 -9.31 23.66
N THR A 64 0.60 -9.93 24.76
CA THR A 64 1.20 -11.27 24.73
C THR A 64 0.19 -12.32 24.23
N LEU A 65 -1.05 -12.28 24.75
CA LEU A 65 -2.11 -13.18 24.32
C LEU A 65 -2.44 -12.96 22.85
N TYR A 66 -2.57 -11.71 22.46
CA TYR A 66 -2.93 -11.30 21.11
C TYR A 66 -1.93 -11.78 20.06
N ARG A 67 -0.62 -11.58 20.27
CA ARG A 67 0.45 -12.07 19.39
C ARG A 67 0.42 -13.59 19.20
N THR A 68 -0.11 -14.32 20.16
CA THR A 68 -0.24 -15.77 20.09
C THR A 68 -1.55 -16.20 19.40
N VAL A 69 -2.65 -15.57 19.76
CA VAL A 69 -3.99 -15.98 19.31
C VAL A 69 -4.27 -15.57 17.87
N GLU A 70 -3.92 -14.34 17.50
CA GLU A 70 -4.25 -13.80 16.19
C GLU A 70 -3.67 -14.61 15.01
N PRO A 71 -2.38 -15.03 15.01
CA PRO A 71 -1.88 -15.87 13.94
C PRO A 71 -2.58 -17.24 13.86
N ARG A 72 -3.00 -17.78 15.01
CA ARG A 72 -3.70 -19.08 15.04
C ARG A 72 -5.13 -18.99 14.51
N LEU A 73 -5.82 -17.89 14.80
CA LEU A 73 -7.14 -17.64 14.20
C LEU A 73 -7.01 -17.49 12.68
N GLY A 74 -6.01 -16.78 12.21
CA GLY A 74 -5.70 -16.68 10.77
C GLY A 74 -5.40 -18.04 10.13
N ASP A 75 -4.63 -18.91 10.81
CA ASP A 75 -4.34 -20.27 10.33
C ASP A 75 -5.64 -21.09 10.22
N ILE A 76 -6.56 -20.98 11.20
CA ILE A 76 -7.85 -21.67 11.19
C ILE A 76 -8.73 -21.15 10.05
N GLU A 77 -8.80 -19.83 9.88
CA GLU A 77 -9.55 -19.22 8.76
C GLU A 77 -9.03 -19.67 7.40
N ALA A 78 -7.71 -19.76 7.25
CA ALA A 78 -7.07 -20.27 6.04
C ALA A 78 -7.39 -21.76 5.77
N GLU A 79 -7.38 -22.61 6.79
CA GLU A 79 -7.75 -24.03 6.66
C GLU A 79 -9.25 -24.18 6.33
N LEU A 80 -10.13 -23.38 6.94
CA LEU A 80 -11.55 -23.37 6.61
C LEU A 80 -11.81 -22.90 5.17
N ALA A 81 -11.03 -21.91 4.69
CA ALA A 81 -11.07 -21.50 3.28
C ALA A 81 -10.65 -22.65 2.37
N THR A 82 -9.57 -23.39 2.70
CA THR A 82 -9.12 -24.57 1.94
C THR A 82 -10.19 -25.66 1.91
N LEU A 83 -10.93 -25.88 2.99
CA LEU A 83 -12.09 -26.80 3.00
C LEU A 83 -13.24 -26.29 2.11
N GLY A 84 -13.44 -24.98 2.03
CA GLY A 84 -14.35 -24.35 1.06
C GLY A 84 -13.96 -24.61 -0.40
N GLU A 85 -12.66 -24.67 -0.67
CA GLU A 85 -12.07 -25.01 -1.99
C GLU A 85 -12.44 -26.42 -2.48
N MET A 86 -12.65 -27.36 -1.56
CA MET A 86 -13.16 -28.71 -1.90
C MET A 86 -14.57 -28.67 -2.53
N ARG A 87 -15.28 -27.54 -2.42
CA ARG A 87 -16.55 -27.25 -3.11
C ARG A 87 -16.36 -26.58 -4.47
N GLY A 88 -15.12 -26.40 -4.94
CA GLY A 88 -14.79 -25.87 -6.26
C GLY A 88 -14.91 -24.36 -6.45
N LYS A 89 -15.06 -23.58 -5.34
CA LYS A 89 -15.13 -22.12 -5.42
C LYS A 89 -14.13 -21.48 -4.45
N PRO A 90 -13.16 -20.70 -4.96
CA PRO A 90 -12.24 -19.95 -4.08
C PRO A 90 -12.99 -18.88 -3.29
N VAL A 91 -12.78 -18.87 -1.98
CA VAL A 91 -13.42 -17.94 -1.04
C VAL A 91 -12.35 -17.30 -0.13
N GLY A 92 -12.61 -16.13 0.41
CA GLY A 92 -11.76 -15.51 1.42
C GLY A 92 -11.57 -14.02 1.22
N THR A 93 -10.83 -13.41 2.14
CA THR A 93 -10.45 -11.99 2.05
C THR A 93 -8.95 -11.89 1.81
N VAL A 94 -8.55 -11.09 0.82
CA VAL A 94 -7.15 -10.77 0.54
C VAL A 94 -6.93 -9.29 0.79
N ARG A 95 -6.00 -8.98 1.70
CA ARG A 95 -5.63 -7.62 2.10
C ARG A 95 -4.35 -7.19 1.43
N ILE A 96 -4.42 -6.13 0.65
CA ILE A 96 -3.31 -5.63 -0.17
C ILE A 96 -2.92 -4.23 0.32
N THR A 97 -1.63 -4.00 0.59
CA THR A 97 -1.08 -2.65 0.73
C THR A 97 -0.19 -2.33 -0.45
N ALA A 98 -0.40 -1.17 -1.06
CA ALA A 98 0.39 -0.72 -2.20
C ALA A 98 0.56 0.80 -2.19
N THR A 99 1.57 1.31 -2.93
CA THR A 99 1.66 2.75 -3.16
C THR A 99 0.45 3.25 -3.96
N GLU A 100 0.10 4.54 -3.84
CA GLU A 100 -0.98 5.13 -4.63
C GLU A 100 -0.80 4.86 -6.12
N HIS A 101 0.42 5.05 -6.62
CA HIS A 101 0.76 4.79 -8.02
C HIS A 101 0.47 3.33 -8.40
N ALA A 102 0.97 2.36 -7.63
CA ALA A 102 0.76 0.94 -7.91
C ALA A 102 -0.73 0.55 -7.85
N VAL A 103 -1.51 1.12 -6.92
CA VAL A 103 -2.96 0.87 -6.88
C VAL A 103 -3.63 1.32 -8.18
N ARG A 104 -3.32 2.52 -8.66
CA ARG A 104 -3.97 3.12 -9.83
C ARG A 104 -3.55 2.49 -11.15
N THR A 105 -2.26 2.23 -11.33
CA THR A 105 -1.70 1.82 -12.63
C THR A 105 -1.59 0.31 -12.79
N LEU A 106 -1.59 -0.45 -11.70
CA LEU A 106 -1.34 -1.87 -11.70
C LEU A 106 -2.47 -2.69 -11.03
N VAL A 107 -2.71 -2.44 -9.72
CA VAL A 107 -3.57 -3.32 -8.91
C VAL A 107 -5.02 -3.22 -9.36
N TRP A 108 -5.57 -2.01 -9.38
CA TRP A 108 -6.97 -1.79 -9.72
C TRP A 108 -7.31 -2.18 -11.16
N PRO A 109 -6.57 -1.75 -12.19
CA PRO A 109 -6.87 -2.13 -13.57
C PRO A 109 -6.86 -3.64 -13.82
N ARG A 110 -5.97 -4.39 -13.14
CA ARG A 110 -5.89 -5.86 -13.33
C ARG A 110 -6.92 -6.62 -12.50
N LEU A 111 -7.23 -6.16 -11.30
CA LEU A 111 -8.15 -6.87 -10.42
C LEU A 111 -9.63 -6.53 -10.68
N LEU A 112 -9.94 -5.37 -11.29
CA LEU A 112 -11.32 -5.00 -11.61
C LEU A 112 -12.03 -6.03 -12.51
N PRO A 113 -11.49 -6.43 -13.67
CA PRO A 113 -12.10 -7.48 -14.49
C PRO A 113 -12.02 -8.86 -13.85
N TRP A 114 -11.01 -9.11 -13.02
CA TRP A 114 -10.78 -10.36 -12.32
C TRP A 114 -11.86 -10.64 -11.25
N LEU A 115 -12.35 -9.62 -10.54
CA LEU A 115 -13.38 -9.74 -9.51
C LEU A 115 -14.67 -10.41 -9.99
N ALA A 116 -15.05 -10.18 -11.25
CA ALA A 116 -16.23 -10.81 -11.83
C ALA A 116 -16.12 -12.35 -11.92
N LYS A 117 -14.91 -12.88 -11.99
CA LYS A 117 -14.63 -14.33 -12.07
C LYS A 117 -14.68 -15.00 -10.68
N TYR A 118 -14.48 -14.24 -9.61
CA TYR A 118 -14.35 -14.75 -8.25
C TYR A 118 -15.23 -13.97 -7.25
N PRO A 119 -16.56 -14.10 -7.33
CA PRO A 119 -17.50 -13.27 -6.57
C PRO A 119 -17.46 -13.51 -5.05
N GLU A 120 -16.89 -14.63 -4.60
CA GLU A 120 -16.77 -14.97 -3.19
C GLU A 120 -15.42 -14.54 -2.57
N ILE A 121 -14.52 -13.95 -3.37
CA ILE A 121 -13.28 -13.34 -2.87
C ILE A 121 -13.52 -11.86 -2.56
N LYS A 122 -13.15 -11.45 -1.36
CA LYS A 122 -13.16 -10.05 -0.93
C LYS A 122 -11.75 -9.46 -1.02
N LEU A 123 -11.63 -8.27 -1.58
CA LEU A 123 -10.38 -7.53 -1.62
C LEU A 123 -10.47 -6.30 -0.72
N GLU A 124 -9.51 -6.16 0.20
CA GLU A 124 -9.27 -4.94 0.96
C GLU A 124 -7.98 -4.31 0.43
N ILE A 125 -8.07 -3.17 -0.27
CA ILE A 125 -6.91 -2.50 -0.87
C ILE A 125 -6.65 -1.21 -0.11
N SER A 126 -5.47 -1.12 0.51
CA SER A 126 -4.99 0.07 1.20
C SER A 126 -3.93 0.78 0.37
N SER A 127 -4.20 2.02 0.03
CA SER A 127 -3.24 2.90 -0.65
C SER A 127 -2.40 3.63 0.39
N ASP A 128 -1.14 3.21 0.56
CA ASP A 128 -0.22 3.81 1.53
C ASP A 128 1.21 3.84 0.96
N ASN A 129 1.81 5.02 0.98
CA ASN A 129 3.18 5.20 0.52
C ASN A 129 4.23 4.89 1.60
N ARG A 130 3.82 4.52 2.82
CA ARG A 130 4.74 4.05 3.86
C ARG A 130 5.26 2.64 3.55
N PHE A 131 6.45 2.34 4.01
CA PHE A 131 6.86 0.96 4.17
C PHE A 131 6.02 0.34 5.29
N ALA A 132 5.05 -0.49 4.94
CA ALA A 132 4.22 -1.19 5.91
C ALA A 132 4.91 -2.51 6.32
N ASP A 133 4.96 -2.79 7.61
CA ASP A 133 5.17 -4.16 8.08
C ASP A 133 3.90 -4.96 7.77
N ILE A 134 3.90 -5.66 6.62
CA ILE A 134 2.70 -6.36 6.17
C ILE A 134 2.21 -7.41 7.16
N VAL A 135 3.12 -8.01 7.96
CA VAL A 135 2.77 -9.00 8.98
C VAL A 135 2.18 -8.30 10.20
N GLY A 136 2.84 -7.26 10.70
CA GLY A 136 2.37 -6.50 11.87
C GLY A 136 1.09 -5.72 11.59
N GLU A 137 0.93 -5.18 10.37
CA GLU A 137 -0.26 -4.44 9.93
C GLU A 137 -1.32 -5.34 9.25
N ARG A 138 -1.06 -6.67 9.14
CA ARG A 138 -1.99 -7.72 8.68
C ARG A 138 -2.45 -7.58 7.24
N PHE A 139 -1.54 -7.22 6.39
CA PHE A 139 -1.72 -7.36 4.98
C PHE A 139 -1.23 -8.75 4.53
N ASP A 140 -1.94 -9.33 3.58
CA ASP A 140 -1.54 -10.59 2.95
C ASP A 140 -0.50 -10.34 1.85
N ILE A 141 -0.62 -9.19 1.18
CA ILE A 141 0.21 -8.77 0.05
C ILE A 141 0.69 -7.32 0.27
N GLY A 142 1.99 -7.10 0.06
CA GLY A 142 2.57 -5.77 -0.12
C GLY A 142 3.06 -5.57 -1.55
N ILE A 143 2.90 -4.36 -2.12
CA ILE A 143 3.42 -4.03 -3.45
C ILE A 143 4.23 -2.74 -3.36
N ARG A 144 5.53 -2.83 -3.65
CA ARG A 144 6.48 -1.71 -3.58
C ARG A 144 7.47 -1.75 -4.75
N LEU A 145 8.13 -0.62 -5.00
CA LEU A 145 9.23 -0.53 -5.96
C LEU A 145 10.46 -1.29 -5.46
N GLY A 146 11.17 -1.93 -6.39
CA GLY A 146 12.38 -2.68 -6.09
C GLY A 146 12.12 -4.06 -5.49
N ASP A 147 13.19 -4.72 -5.16
CA ASP A 147 13.24 -6.09 -4.64
C ASP A 147 13.72 -6.17 -3.17
N ASP A 148 13.76 -5.05 -2.47
CA ASP A 148 14.14 -4.94 -1.05
C ASP A 148 13.05 -5.58 -0.17
N VAL A 149 13.00 -6.92 -0.20
CA VAL A 149 12.00 -7.74 0.51
C VAL A 149 12.64 -8.40 1.73
N ALA A 150 11.93 -8.42 2.85
CA ALA A 150 12.39 -9.09 4.06
C ALA A 150 12.70 -10.56 3.78
N LYS A 151 13.79 -11.08 4.39
CA LYS A 151 14.38 -12.41 4.14
C LYS A 151 13.41 -13.61 4.21
N ASN A 152 12.20 -13.42 4.72
CA ASN A 152 11.20 -14.47 4.92
C ASN A 152 9.97 -14.32 4.03
N MET A 153 10.05 -13.56 2.95
CA MET A 153 8.94 -13.32 2.02
C MET A 153 9.27 -13.78 0.61
N ILE A 154 8.25 -14.18 -0.13
CA ILE A 154 8.34 -14.41 -1.56
C ILE A 154 8.10 -13.09 -2.27
N ALA A 155 9.01 -12.72 -3.19
CA ALA A 155 8.86 -11.58 -4.07
C ALA A 155 8.53 -12.03 -5.49
N VAL A 156 7.53 -11.40 -6.09
CA VAL A 156 7.11 -11.64 -7.47
C VAL A 156 7.10 -10.30 -8.21
N ARG A 157 7.82 -10.21 -9.32
CA ARG A 157 7.80 -9.02 -10.16
C ARG A 157 6.44 -8.89 -10.84
N VAL A 158 5.82 -7.71 -10.73
CA VAL A 158 4.45 -7.45 -11.22
C VAL A 158 4.37 -6.28 -12.21
N ALA A 159 5.44 -5.50 -12.38
CA ALA A 159 5.48 -4.40 -13.35
C ALA A 159 6.83 -4.34 -14.08
N PRO A 160 6.89 -3.77 -15.30
CA PRO A 160 8.12 -3.42 -15.96
C PRO A 160 8.89 -2.35 -15.17
N ASP A 161 10.11 -2.05 -15.61
CA ASP A 161 10.88 -0.96 -15.03
C ASP A 161 10.14 0.37 -15.17
N MET A 162 10.26 1.20 -14.13
CA MET A 162 9.59 2.50 -14.05
C MET A 162 10.57 3.61 -14.42
N ARG A 163 10.31 4.28 -15.52
CA ARG A 163 11.05 5.47 -15.91
C ARG A 163 10.46 6.70 -15.23
N ILE A 164 11.33 7.57 -14.71
CA ILE A 164 10.92 8.85 -14.14
C ILE A 164 11.30 9.98 -15.12
N VAL A 165 10.40 10.93 -15.27
CA VAL A 165 10.60 12.09 -16.15
C VAL A 165 10.38 13.39 -15.38
N VAL A 166 11.03 14.46 -15.87
CA VAL A 166 10.73 15.83 -15.44
C VAL A 166 9.84 16.47 -16.49
N VAL A 167 8.71 17.03 -16.05
CA VAL A 167 7.73 17.66 -16.94
C VAL A 167 7.35 19.06 -16.45
N GLY A 168 6.97 19.90 -17.39
CA GLY A 168 6.32 21.19 -17.15
C GLY A 168 5.31 21.49 -18.23
N SER A 169 4.34 22.35 -17.96
CA SER A 169 3.41 22.76 -19.00
C SER A 169 4.04 23.74 -19.99
N PRO A 170 3.55 23.82 -21.26
CA PRO A 170 3.99 24.86 -22.21
C PRO A 170 3.86 26.26 -21.64
N ALA A 171 2.80 26.54 -20.88
CA ALA A 171 2.57 27.83 -20.24
C ALA A 171 3.63 28.18 -19.19
N TYR A 172 4.18 27.18 -18.50
CA TYR A 172 5.31 27.39 -17.58
C TYR A 172 6.58 27.72 -18.37
N PHE A 173 6.91 26.94 -19.40
CA PHE A 173 8.10 27.16 -20.23
C PHE A 173 8.05 28.42 -21.09
N ALA A 174 6.89 28.97 -21.38
CA ALA A 174 6.76 30.27 -22.02
C ALA A 174 7.32 31.42 -21.14
N ARG A 175 7.41 31.23 -19.83
CA ARG A 175 7.89 32.21 -18.85
C ARG A 175 9.26 31.88 -18.26
N HIS A 176 9.70 30.64 -18.40
CA HIS A 176 10.92 30.14 -17.83
C HIS A 176 11.65 29.27 -18.86
N PRO A 177 12.95 29.51 -19.13
CA PRO A 177 13.70 28.66 -20.07
C PRO A 177 13.75 27.21 -19.54
N GLN A 178 13.80 26.23 -20.45
CA GLN A 178 13.90 24.83 -20.03
C GLN A 178 15.26 24.55 -19.38
N PRO A 179 15.31 23.83 -18.24
CA PRO A 179 16.55 23.43 -17.60
C PRO A 179 17.29 22.43 -18.49
N SER A 180 18.60 22.59 -18.61
CA SER A 180 19.51 21.71 -19.38
C SER A 180 20.25 20.72 -18.49
N THR A 181 20.44 21.07 -17.21
CA THR A 181 21.09 20.26 -16.19
C THR A 181 20.26 20.21 -14.91
N PRO A 182 20.45 19.21 -14.05
CA PRO A 182 19.75 19.15 -12.75
C PRO A 182 20.04 20.36 -11.84
N GLN A 183 21.18 21.04 -12.01
CA GLN A 183 21.56 22.23 -11.26
C GLN A 183 20.65 23.42 -11.56
N ASP A 184 20.16 23.52 -12.81
CA ASP A 184 19.31 24.61 -13.27
C ASP A 184 17.93 24.59 -12.55
N LEU A 185 17.56 23.46 -11.92
CA LEU A 185 16.35 23.35 -11.12
C LEU A 185 16.34 24.32 -9.92
N GLY A 186 17.48 24.84 -9.52
CA GLY A 186 17.58 25.88 -8.49
C GLY A 186 16.89 27.19 -8.86
N GLU A 187 16.71 27.47 -10.15
CA GLU A 187 16.07 28.67 -10.70
C GLU A 187 14.58 28.42 -11.06
N HIS A 188 14.05 27.23 -10.75
CA HIS A 188 12.68 26.86 -11.07
C HIS A 188 11.83 26.62 -9.82
N ASP A 189 10.53 26.94 -9.93
CA ASP A 189 9.54 26.39 -9.02
C ASP A 189 9.37 24.90 -9.33
N CYS A 190 9.68 24.05 -8.35
CA CYS A 190 9.52 22.61 -8.44
C CYS A 190 8.42 22.14 -7.50
N ILE A 191 7.53 21.28 -7.98
CA ILE A 191 6.43 20.74 -7.20
C ILE A 191 6.95 19.55 -6.40
N GLY A 192 7.05 19.70 -5.07
CA GLY A 192 7.60 18.71 -4.17
C GLY A 192 6.64 17.56 -3.87
N LEU A 193 7.18 16.36 -3.75
CA LEU A 193 6.46 15.19 -3.22
C LEU A 193 7.01 14.85 -1.83
N ARG A 194 6.14 14.75 -0.84
CA ARG A 194 6.47 14.34 0.52
C ARG A 194 5.99 12.93 0.76
N LEU A 195 6.92 12.01 0.92
CA LEU A 195 6.59 10.63 1.29
C LEU A 195 6.83 10.43 2.79
N PRO A 196 5.90 9.82 3.52
CA PRO A 196 6.05 9.56 4.96
C PRO A 196 7.31 8.78 5.31
N THR A 197 7.75 7.88 4.44
CA THR A 197 8.94 7.03 4.61
C THR A 197 10.25 7.81 4.66
N TYR A 198 10.32 8.97 3.98
CA TYR A 198 11.56 9.76 3.93
C TYR A 198 11.64 10.85 5.00
N GLY A 199 10.59 11.04 5.80
CA GLY A 199 10.54 12.08 6.82
C GLY A 199 10.66 13.53 6.29
N GLY A 200 10.73 13.70 4.96
CA GLY A 200 10.95 14.97 4.28
C GLY A 200 10.44 14.99 2.84
N LEU A 201 10.86 15.98 2.08
CA LEU A 201 10.64 16.04 0.64
C LEU A 201 11.49 14.96 -0.05
N LEU A 202 10.88 14.27 -1.00
CA LEU A 202 11.60 13.33 -1.86
C LEU A 202 12.63 14.10 -2.70
N PRO A 203 13.94 13.81 -2.58
CA PRO A 203 14.93 14.39 -3.48
C PRO A 203 14.68 13.88 -4.90
N TRP A 204 14.91 14.75 -5.88
CA TRP A 204 14.85 14.32 -7.28
C TRP A 204 16.18 13.67 -7.66
N GLU A 205 16.11 12.45 -8.12
CA GLU A 205 17.28 11.65 -8.46
C GLU A 205 17.51 11.67 -9.98
N PHE A 206 18.75 11.92 -10.37
CA PHE A 206 19.18 12.02 -11.76
C PHE A 206 20.39 11.14 -12.01
N ARG A 207 20.52 10.64 -13.24
CA ARG A 207 21.69 9.86 -13.66
C ARG A 207 22.05 10.14 -15.11
N GLN A 208 23.34 10.36 -15.36
CA GLN A 208 23.87 10.44 -16.70
C GLN A 208 25.15 9.59 -16.75
N GLY A 209 25.09 8.43 -17.39
CA GLY A 209 26.16 7.45 -17.35
C GLY A 209 26.47 6.99 -15.92
N LYS A 210 27.71 7.22 -15.46
CA LYS A 210 28.16 6.91 -14.10
C LYS A 210 27.88 8.03 -13.08
N ARG A 211 27.47 9.20 -13.53
CA ARG A 211 27.23 10.37 -12.67
C ARG A 211 25.79 10.33 -12.14
N ALA A 212 25.63 10.12 -10.84
CA ALA A 212 24.38 10.27 -10.12
C ALA A 212 24.35 11.63 -9.41
N VAL A 213 23.16 12.28 -9.40
CA VAL A 213 22.96 13.58 -8.78
C VAL A 213 21.60 13.57 -8.08
N ASN A 214 21.58 13.95 -6.80
CA ASN A 214 20.35 14.15 -6.05
C ASN A 214 20.15 15.65 -5.84
N VAL A 215 18.96 16.15 -6.20
CA VAL A 215 18.62 17.56 -6.08
C VAL A 215 17.50 17.73 -5.06
N HIS A 216 17.77 18.52 -4.02
CA HIS A 216 16.76 19.00 -3.10
C HIS A 216 16.08 20.22 -3.72
N VAL A 217 14.96 19.97 -4.36
CA VAL A 217 14.21 21.00 -5.07
C VAL A 217 13.48 21.95 -4.13
N LYS A 218 13.20 23.15 -4.62
CA LYS A 218 12.42 24.18 -3.94
C LYS A 218 11.20 24.55 -4.75
N GLY A 219 10.16 25.01 -4.10
CA GLY A 219 8.95 25.48 -4.77
C GLY A 219 7.84 25.72 -3.76
N ARG A 220 6.76 26.31 -4.23
CA ARG A 220 5.64 26.79 -3.40
C ARG A 220 4.64 25.68 -3.06
N LEU A 221 4.67 24.55 -3.78
CA LEU A 221 3.71 23.47 -3.67
C LEU A 221 4.39 22.17 -3.24
N VAL A 222 3.78 21.50 -2.27
CA VAL A 222 4.22 20.19 -1.76
C VAL A 222 2.99 19.34 -1.53
N PHE A 223 2.98 18.15 -2.12
CA PHE A 223 1.90 17.18 -1.98
C PHE A 223 2.44 15.84 -1.47
N ASN A 224 1.54 14.95 -1.08
CA ASN A 224 1.84 13.56 -0.73
C ASN A 224 1.20 12.55 -1.71
N GLN A 225 0.63 13.06 -2.81
CA GLN A 225 -0.03 12.30 -3.86
C GLN A 225 0.45 12.76 -5.24
N ASN A 226 0.84 11.80 -6.09
CA ASN A 226 1.30 12.10 -7.45
C ASN A 226 0.23 12.78 -8.30
N GLN A 227 -1.04 12.45 -8.11
CA GLN A 227 -2.13 13.04 -8.89
C GLN A 227 -2.17 14.57 -8.74
N LEU A 228 -2.04 15.07 -7.52
CA LEU A 228 -2.02 16.52 -7.26
C LEU A 228 -0.76 17.19 -7.84
N VAL A 229 0.36 16.46 -7.88
CA VAL A 229 1.59 16.94 -8.56
C VAL A 229 1.36 17.08 -10.06
N VAL A 230 0.70 16.10 -10.71
CA VAL A 230 0.33 16.17 -12.13
C VAL A 230 -0.59 17.37 -12.40
N GLU A 231 -1.65 17.54 -11.62
CA GLU A 231 -2.61 18.64 -11.76
C GLU A 231 -1.93 20.01 -11.62
N ALA A 232 -1.05 20.17 -10.63
CA ALA A 232 -0.31 21.41 -10.44
C ALA A 232 0.68 21.69 -11.59
N ALA A 233 1.32 20.66 -12.16
CA ALA A 233 2.19 20.83 -13.33
C ALA A 233 1.39 21.23 -14.57
N LEU A 234 0.23 20.62 -14.80
CA LEU A 234 -0.70 20.98 -15.89
C LEU A 234 -1.19 22.44 -15.77
N ALA A 235 -1.44 22.89 -14.53
CA ALA A 235 -1.85 24.26 -14.25
C ALA A 235 -0.69 25.28 -14.36
N GLY A 236 0.54 24.83 -14.66
CA GLY A 236 1.69 25.72 -14.89
C GLY A 236 2.32 26.29 -13.60
N HIS A 237 2.18 25.59 -12.48
CA HIS A 237 2.73 26.01 -11.20
C HIS A 237 4.17 25.59 -10.97
N GLY A 238 4.80 24.89 -11.91
CA GLY A 238 6.19 24.47 -11.78
C GLY A 238 6.55 23.21 -12.55
N LEU A 239 7.76 22.72 -12.30
CA LEU A 239 8.25 21.45 -12.81
C LEU A 239 7.85 20.32 -11.87
N ALA A 240 7.58 19.15 -12.43
CA ALA A 240 7.25 17.92 -11.69
C ALA A 240 8.18 16.77 -12.09
N TRP A 241 8.57 15.94 -11.12
CA TRP A 241 9.38 14.73 -11.29
C TRP A 241 8.47 13.54 -10.96
N LEU A 242 8.08 12.77 -11.99
CA LEU A 242 6.97 11.82 -11.91
C LEU A 242 7.28 10.55 -12.69
N PRO A 243 6.66 9.40 -12.30
CA PRO A 243 6.56 8.23 -13.17
C PRO A 243 5.98 8.62 -14.53
N GLN A 244 6.64 8.17 -15.60
CA GLN A 244 6.29 8.56 -16.97
C GLN A 244 4.87 8.13 -17.34
N ASP A 245 4.45 6.95 -16.91
CA ASP A 245 3.10 6.40 -17.19
C ASP A 245 1.94 7.25 -16.64
N LEU A 246 2.20 8.10 -15.63
CA LEU A 246 1.20 9.07 -15.14
C LEU A 246 1.00 10.27 -16.04
N VAL A 247 1.94 10.54 -16.91
CA VAL A 247 1.98 11.79 -17.71
C VAL A 247 2.03 11.54 -19.23
N ASP A 248 2.13 10.29 -19.68
CA ASP A 248 2.23 9.95 -21.10
C ASP A 248 1.07 10.53 -21.92
N GLU A 249 -0.17 10.37 -21.51
CA GLU A 249 -1.33 10.96 -22.19
C GLU A 249 -1.29 12.49 -22.25
N HIS A 250 -0.69 13.13 -21.24
CA HIS A 250 -0.53 14.59 -21.21
C HIS A 250 0.62 15.05 -22.11
N ILE A 251 1.67 14.24 -22.23
CA ILE A 251 2.79 14.50 -23.12
C ILE A 251 2.33 14.34 -24.58
N GLU A 252 1.65 13.24 -24.90
CA GLU A 252 1.12 12.98 -26.24
C GLU A 252 0.13 14.06 -26.68
N ALA A 253 -0.70 14.55 -25.77
CA ALA A 253 -1.64 15.64 -26.02
C ALA A 253 -1.00 17.05 -25.99
N GLY A 254 0.32 17.17 -25.81
CA GLY A 254 1.04 18.44 -25.75
C GLY A 254 0.71 19.32 -24.54
N ARG A 255 0.03 18.77 -23.52
CA ARG A 255 -0.31 19.48 -22.27
C ARG A 255 0.87 19.58 -21.32
N LEU A 256 1.78 18.62 -21.40
CA LEU A 256 3.07 18.61 -20.68
C LEU A 256 4.22 18.38 -21.68
N VAL A 257 5.35 18.95 -21.36
CA VAL A 257 6.60 18.82 -22.13
C VAL A 257 7.68 18.27 -21.20
N THR A 258 8.41 17.26 -21.67
CA THR A 258 9.52 16.68 -20.92
C THR A 258 10.78 17.54 -21.01
N THR A 259 11.56 17.57 -19.95
CA THR A 259 12.89 18.19 -19.93
C THR A 259 13.89 17.27 -19.20
N LEU A 260 15.17 17.60 -19.24
CA LEU A 260 16.27 16.83 -18.63
C LEU A 260 16.31 15.35 -19.09
N ASN A 261 15.89 15.05 -20.31
CA ASN A 261 15.74 13.68 -20.82
C ASN A 261 17.03 12.85 -20.82
N ARG A 262 18.20 13.50 -20.80
CA ARG A 262 19.52 12.83 -20.71
C ARG A 262 19.89 12.43 -19.27
N TRP A 263 19.10 12.88 -18.30
CA TRP A 263 19.33 12.69 -16.88
C TRP A 263 18.29 11.79 -16.21
N THR A 264 17.40 11.20 -17.01
CA THR A 264 16.33 10.35 -16.46
C THR A 264 16.89 9.15 -15.72
N ILE A 265 16.16 8.74 -14.69
CA ILE A 265 16.43 7.53 -13.93
C ILE A 265 15.34 6.49 -14.20
N THR A 266 15.72 5.23 -14.15
CA THR A 266 14.79 4.11 -14.23
C THR A 266 14.97 3.27 -12.98
N TYR A 267 13.86 3.00 -12.29
CA TYR A 267 13.82 2.10 -11.15
C TYR A 267 13.38 0.71 -11.58
N PRO A 268 13.83 -0.35 -10.88
CA PRO A 268 13.19 -1.66 -11.00
C PRO A 268 11.69 -1.53 -10.76
N GLY A 269 10.89 -2.26 -11.54
CA GLY A 269 9.44 -2.21 -11.45
C GLY A 269 8.91 -2.66 -10.09
N TYR A 270 7.58 -2.63 -9.94
CA TYR A 270 6.93 -3.09 -8.73
C TYR A 270 7.13 -4.58 -8.52
N HIS A 271 7.36 -4.93 -7.26
CA HIS A 271 7.34 -6.30 -6.75
C HIS A 271 6.20 -6.46 -5.75
N LEU A 272 5.48 -7.54 -5.91
CA LEU A 272 4.52 -8.04 -4.95
C LEU A 272 5.25 -8.97 -4.00
N TYR A 273 5.05 -8.83 -2.70
CA TYR A 273 5.64 -9.70 -1.70
C TYR A 273 4.60 -10.17 -0.69
N TYR A 274 4.74 -11.43 -0.26
CA TYR A 274 3.85 -12.08 0.69
C TYR A 274 4.61 -13.11 1.54
N ALA A 275 4.06 -13.46 2.71
CA ALA A 275 4.68 -14.44 3.59
C ALA A 275 4.60 -15.88 3.03
N THR A 276 5.67 -16.66 3.20
CA THR A 276 5.78 -18.04 2.68
C THR A 276 4.88 -19.06 3.38
N ARG A 277 4.42 -18.75 4.59
CA ARG A 277 3.63 -19.69 5.37
C ARG A 277 2.19 -19.69 4.93
N ARG A 278 1.78 -20.78 4.22
CA ARG A 278 0.40 -21.14 3.87
C ARG A 278 -0.38 -20.03 3.15
N ALA A 279 0.01 -19.76 1.92
CA ALA A 279 -0.76 -18.91 1.02
C ALA A 279 -2.11 -19.60 0.70
N SER A 280 -3.23 -18.92 0.98
CA SER A 280 -4.57 -19.40 0.60
C SER A 280 -4.72 -19.41 -0.94
N GLN A 281 -5.66 -20.21 -1.46
CA GLN A 281 -5.95 -20.22 -2.90
C GLN A 281 -6.38 -18.82 -3.38
N ALA A 282 -7.20 -18.11 -2.62
CA ALA A 282 -7.60 -16.74 -2.94
C ALA A 282 -6.38 -15.81 -3.09
N LEU A 283 -5.39 -15.90 -2.18
CA LEU A 283 -4.15 -15.14 -2.29
C LEU A 283 -3.37 -15.53 -3.54
N MET A 284 -3.20 -16.81 -3.81
CA MET A 284 -2.44 -17.28 -4.98
C MET A 284 -3.09 -16.86 -6.31
N LEU A 285 -4.42 -16.86 -6.38
CA LEU A 285 -5.16 -16.35 -7.54
C LEU A 285 -4.94 -14.85 -7.76
N VAL A 286 -4.90 -14.06 -6.68
CA VAL A 286 -4.56 -12.62 -6.76
C VAL A 286 -3.11 -12.43 -7.20
N VAL A 287 -2.17 -13.20 -6.65
CA VAL A 287 -0.75 -13.15 -7.05
C VAL A 287 -0.61 -13.44 -8.55
N GLU A 288 -1.31 -14.45 -9.06
CA GLU A 288 -1.25 -14.81 -10.48
C GLU A 288 -1.89 -13.74 -11.37
N ALA A 289 -3.02 -13.16 -10.96
CA ALA A 289 -3.66 -12.06 -11.69
C ALA A 289 -2.80 -10.78 -11.76
N LEU A 290 -1.93 -10.57 -10.77
CA LEU A 290 -1.03 -9.43 -10.73
C LEU A 290 0.36 -9.71 -11.33
N ARG A 291 0.70 -10.97 -11.60
CA ARG A 291 2.01 -11.35 -12.16
C ARG A 291 2.25 -10.64 -13.48
N LEU A 292 3.47 -10.17 -13.68
CA LEU A 292 3.89 -9.66 -14.98
C LEU A 292 3.93 -10.82 -15.98
N GLU A 293 3.10 -10.74 -17.02
CA GLU A 293 3.17 -11.70 -18.13
C GLU A 293 4.56 -11.63 -18.75
N LYS A 294 5.20 -12.78 -18.92
CA LYS A 294 6.45 -12.84 -19.68
C LYS A 294 6.09 -12.49 -21.12
N THR A 295 6.51 -11.32 -21.56
CA THR A 295 6.50 -11.00 -23.01
C THR A 295 7.27 -12.10 -23.72
N GLN A 296 6.58 -12.85 -24.61
CA GLN A 296 7.18 -13.84 -25.48
C GLN A 296 8.14 -13.19 -26.46
#